data_33559367a9f20d42d248b8126f83a3ce
#
_entry.id   33559367a9f20d42d248b8126f83a3ce
#
_cell.length_a   1.000
_cell.length_b   1.000
_cell.length_c   1.000
_cell.angle_alpha   90.00
_cell.angle_beta   90.00
_cell.angle_gamma   90.00
#
_symmetry.space_group_name_H-M   'P 1'
#
loop_
_entity.id
_entity.type
_entity.pdbx_description
1 polymer ?
#
loop_
_entity_poly.entity_id
_entity_poly.type
_entity_poly.pdbx_seq_one_letter_code
_entity_poly.pdbx_strand_id
1 'polypeptide(L)'
;MMLFLGILFIVGIDVGLNTTIPKLLMAKTGMSVSEAGLGSSLYFSARTIGSFVGAFLLARIASDRFMQYSMGIAIVGFILLLVVDSLLWISILVVVVGLTCSNVFSIIFSYALQHLPERDNEISALMIMGVSGGALITPLMGVLSDALGQVAGLSLLLLCLLYLGWISFRLQKRK
;
A
#
# COMPACT_ATOMS: atom_id res chain seq x y z
N MET A 1 -11.31 15.32 2.98
CA MET A 1 -11.93 14.09 2.42
C MET A 1 -10.95 13.29 1.56
N MET A 2 -10.34 13.85 0.51
CA MET A 2 -9.41 13.13 -0.38
C MET A 2 -8.22 12.48 0.34
N LEU A 3 -7.54 13.20 1.25
CA LEU A 3 -6.40 12.70 2.01
C LEU A 3 -6.82 11.63 3.04
N PHE A 4 -8.00 11.77 3.65
CA PHE A 4 -8.57 10.76 4.52
C PHE A 4 -8.77 9.42 3.80
N LEU A 5 -9.41 9.45 2.61
CA LEU A 5 -9.54 8.25 1.78
C LEU A 5 -8.18 7.70 1.35
N GLY A 6 -7.17 8.57 1.16
CA GLY A 6 -5.80 8.15 0.89
C GLY A 6 -5.20 7.31 2.03
N ILE A 7 -5.39 7.73 3.29
CA ILE A 7 -4.96 6.95 4.46
C ILE A 7 -5.76 5.65 4.58
N LEU A 8 -7.08 5.72 4.40
CA LEU A 8 -7.94 4.55 4.45
C LEU A 8 -7.49 3.48 3.44
N PHE A 9 -7.17 3.89 2.23
CA PHE A 9 -6.74 2.95 1.18
C PHE A 9 -5.33 2.43 1.38
N ILE A 10 -4.36 3.27 1.81
CA ILE A 10 -3.00 2.75 2.05
C ILE A 10 -2.98 1.72 3.17
N VAL A 11 -3.72 1.96 4.26
CA VAL A 11 -3.83 0.98 5.35
C VAL A 11 -4.60 -0.26 4.91
N GLY A 12 -5.65 -0.09 4.09
CA GLY A 12 -6.37 -1.20 3.47
C GLY A 12 -5.49 -2.08 2.60
N ILE A 13 -4.59 -1.47 1.81
CA ILE A 13 -3.58 -2.18 1.00
C ILE A 13 -2.63 -2.96 1.90
N ASP A 14 -2.12 -2.36 2.97
CA ASP A 14 -1.17 -3.00 3.87
C ASP A 14 -1.74 -4.25 4.53
N VAL A 15 -2.94 -4.13 5.11
CA VAL A 15 -3.62 -5.26 5.76
C VAL A 15 -4.06 -6.29 4.71
N GLY A 16 -4.57 -5.83 3.56
CA GLY A 16 -4.97 -6.67 2.46
C GLY A 16 -3.81 -7.50 1.90
N LEU A 17 -2.65 -6.89 1.67
CA LEU A 17 -1.45 -7.61 1.23
C LEU A 17 -0.96 -8.61 2.27
N ASN A 18 -0.97 -8.23 3.55
CA ASN A 18 -0.57 -9.15 4.62
C ASN A 18 -1.40 -10.46 4.61
N THR A 19 -2.70 -10.35 4.36
CA THR A 19 -3.59 -11.53 4.31
C THR A 19 -3.53 -12.28 2.98
N THR A 20 -3.19 -11.59 1.89
CA THR A 20 -3.27 -12.15 0.53
C THR A 20 -1.95 -12.72 0.04
N ILE A 21 -0.80 -12.15 0.43
CA ILE A 21 0.52 -12.65 0.01
C ILE A 21 0.69 -14.14 0.34
N PRO A 22 0.39 -14.64 1.56
CA PRO A 22 0.48 -16.07 1.84
C PRO A 22 -0.46 -16.91 0.94
N LYS A 23 -1.70 -16.47 0.76
CA LYS A 23 -2.66 -17.16 -0.10
C LYS A 23 -2.18 -17.24 -1.55
N LEU A 24 -1.61 -16.14 -2.05
CA LEU A 24 -1.04 -16.06 -3.40
C LEU A 24 0.14 -17.03 -3.57
N LEU A 25 1.06 -17.07 -2.60
CA LEU A 25 2.19 -18.00 -2.60
C LEU A 25 1.73 -19.46 -2.57
N MET A 26 0.80 -19.81 -1.69
CA MET A 26 0.22 -21.14 -1.65
C MET A 26 -0.42 -21.54 -2.98
N ALA A 27 -1.21 -20.65 -3.57
CA ALA A 27 -1.94 -20.92 -4.81
C ALA A 27 -1.01 -21.05 -6.03
N LYS A 28 0.04 -20.23 -6.12
CA LYS A 28 0.92 -20.20 -7.29
C LYS A 28 2.12 -21.15 -7.20
N THR A 29 2.60 -21.44 -5.99
CA THR A 29 3.84 -22.22 -5.80
C THR A 29 3.63 -23.54 -5.07
N GLY A 30 2.43 -23.80 -4.53
CA GLY A 30 2.13 -24.99 -3.75
C GLY A 30 2.81 -25.06 -2.38
N MET A 31 3.31 -23.94 -1.86
CA MET A 31 3.99 -23.85 -0.55
C MET A 31 3.04 -24.21 0.58
N SER A 32 3.57 -24.74 1.67
CA SER A 32 2.83 -24.95 2.91
C SER A 32 2.44 -23.61 3.56
N VAL A 33 1.42 -23.62 4.44
CA VAL A 33 0.97 -22.41 5.16
C VAL A 33 2.10 -21.76 5.94
N SER A 34 2.97 -22.57 6.56
CA SER A 34 4.12 -22.10 7.35
C SER A 34 5.13 -21.36 6.48
N GLU A 35 5.47 -21.89 5.31
CA GLU A 35 6.42 -21.29 4.37
C GLU A 35 5.82 -20.04 3.72
N ALA A 36 4.55 -20.08 3.33
CA ALA A 36 3.86 -18.96 2.72
C ALA A 36 3.74 -17.75 3.68
N GLY A 37 3.69 -17.98 4.99
CA GLY A 37 3.72 -16.94 6.01
C GLY A 37 5.00 -16.10 5.98
N LEU A 38 6.12 -16.64 5.49
CA LEU A 38 7.37 -15.88 5.28
C LEU A 38 7.19 -14.75 4.26
N GLY A 39 6.25 -14.87 3.33
CA GLY A 39 5.93 -13.81 2.38
C GLY A 39 5.44 -12.52 3.06
N SER A 40 4.59 -12.64 4.09
CA SER A 40 4.17 -11.49 4.90
C SER A 40 5.35 -10.89 5.68
N SER A 41 6.20 -11.72 6.24
CA SER A 41 7.41 -11.27 6.95
C SER A 41 8.35 -10.52 6.01
N LEU A 42 8.51 -11.01 4.78
CA LEU A 42 9.31 -10.37 3.73
C LEU A 42 8.74 -8.99 3.36
N TYR A 43 7.42 -8.89 3.20
CA TYR A 43 6.73 -7.63 2.91
C TYR A 43 6.97 -6.59 4.02
N PHE A 44 6.75 -6.95 5.29
CA PHE A 44 6.93 -6.01 6.40
C PHE A 44 8.38 -5.66 6.66
N SER A 45 9.31 -6.60 6.46
CA SER A 45 10.76 -6.31 6.52
C SER A 45 11.15 -5.29 5.46
N ALA A 46 10.72 -5.49 4.22
CA ALA A 46 10.93 -4.55 3.12
C ALA A 46 10.32 -3.18 3.43
N ARG A 47 9.11 -3.16 3.98
CA ARG A 47 8.42 -1.92 4.38
C ARG A 47 9.17 -1.17 5.48
N THR A 48 9.70 -1.88 6.47
CA THR A 48 10.50 -1.29 7.55
C THR A 48 11.77 -0.66 6.98
N ILE A 49 12.52 -1.40 6.17
CA ILE A 49 13.72 -0.87 5.48
C ILE A 49 13.35 0.33 4.60
N GLY A 50 12.26 0.23 3.85
CA GLY A 50 11.74 1.29 3.00
C GLY A 50 11.39 2.57 3.76
N SER A 51 10.89 2.45 4.99
CA SER A 51 10.59 3.60 5.85
C SER A 51 11.86 4.36 6.22
N PHE A 52 12.93 3.68 6.59
CA PHE A 52 14.22 4.31 6.90
C PHE A 52 14.87 4.93 5.67
N VAL A 53 14.97 4.16 4.59
CA VAL A 53 15.54 4.64 3.32
C VAL A 53 14.73 5.81 2.77
N GLY A 54 13.41 5.71 2.81
CA GLY A 54 12.53 6.77 2.32
C GLY A 54 12.57 8.03 3.17
N ALA A 55 12.73 7.92 4.51
CA ALA A 55 12.93 9.08 5.37
C ALA A 55 14.21 9.85 4.97
N PHE A 56 15.30 9.13 4.67
CA PHE A 56 16.54 9.75 4.19
C PHE A 56 16.37 10.40 2.78
N LEU A 57 15.65 9.74 1.88
CA LEU A 57 15.37 10.26 0.55
C LEU A 57 14.44 11.49 0.60
N LEU A 58 13.44 11.50 1.47
CA LEU A 58 12.52 12.63 1.66
C LEU A 58 13.20 13.88 2.21
N ALA A 59 14.35 13.74 2.88
CA ALA A 59 15.20 14.87 3.26
C ALA A 59 15.86 15.58 2.04
N ARG A 60 15.92 14.90 0.88
CA ARG A 60 16.58 15.41 -0.34
C ARG A 60 15.65 15.59 -1.52
N ILE A 61 14.54 14.87 -1.55
CA ILE A 61 13.58 14.84 -2.67
C ILE A 61 12.25 15.41 -2.18
N ALA A 62 11.61 16.25 -2.99
CA ALA A 62 10.29 16.77 -2.67
C ALA A 62 9.27 15.63 -2.51
N SER A 63 8.47 15.68 -1.44
CA SER A 63 7.53 14.62 -1.05
C SER A 63 6.52 14.25 -2.13
N ASP A 64 6.09 15.23 -2.94
CA ASP A 64 5.19 15.04 -4.07
C ASP A 64 5.81 14.15 -5.16
N ARG A 65 7.07 14.44 -5.56
CA ARG A 65 7.80 13.64 -6.56
C ARG A 65 8.11 12.24 -6.04
N PHE A 66 8.56 12.16 -4.78
CA PHE A 66 8.82 10.87 -4.15
C PHE A 66 7.56 9.99 -4.16
N MET A 67 6.41 10.55 -3.77
CA MET A 67 5.14 9.82 -3.77
C MET A 67 4.73 9.37 -5.17
N GLN A 68 4.93 10.19 -6.21
CA GLN A 68 4.61 9.82 -7.60
C GLN A 68 5.43 8.63 -8.08
N TYR A 69 6.76 8.68 -7.89
CA TYR A 69 7.64 7.58 -8.28
C TYR A 69 7.30 6.30 -7.49
N SER A 70 7.08 6.42 -6.19
CA SER A 70 6.71 5.29 -5.33
C SER A 70 5.40 4.65 -5.79
N MET A 71 4.36 5.45 -6.06
CA MET A 71 3.09 4.91 -6.52
C MET A 71 3.17 4.33 -7.93
N GLY A 72 3.92 4.94 -8.84
CA GLY A 72 4.15 4.39 -10.18
C GLY A 72 4.80 3.01 -10.12
N ILE A 73 5.88 2.87 -9.34
CA ILE A 73 6.58 1.60 -9.16
C ILE A 73 5.68 0.57 -8.44
N ALA A 74 4.93 0.98 -7.41
CA ALA A 74 4.01 0.10 -6.69
C ALA A 74 2.92 -0.46 -7.61
N ILE A 75 2.30 0.38 -8.45
CA ILE A 75 1.25 -0.04 -9.39
C ILE A 75 1.81 -1.05 -10.40
N VAL A 76 2.96 -0.73 -11.03
CA VAL A 76 3.60 -1.64 -11.98
C VAL A 76 4.00 -2.95 -11.31
N GLY A 77 4.65 -2.88 -10.13
CA GLY A 77 5.04 -4.06 -9.36
C GLY A 77 3.85 -4.91 -8.95
N PHE A 78 2.73 -4.29 -8.58
CA PHE A 78 1.51 -5.00 -8.22
C PHE A 78 0.85 -5.68 -9.44
N ILE A 79 0.80 -5.03 -10.59
CA ILE A 79 0.29 -5.64 -11.84
C ILE A 79 1.14 -6.85 -12.23
N LEU A 80 2.46 -6.72 -12.16
CA LEU A 80 3.37 -7.83 -12.43
C LEU A 80 3.17 -8.99 -11.45
N LEU A 81 2.92 -8.68 -10.17
CA LEU A 81 2.63 -9.69 -9.14
C LEU A 81 1.40 -10.55 -9.47
N LEU A 82 0.41 -10.00 -10.18
CA LEU A 82 -0.77 -10.74 -10.60
C LEU A 82 -0.46 -11.76 -11.72
N VAL A 83 0.51 -11.44 -12.58
CA VAL A 83 0.81 -12.22 -13.80
C VAL A 83 1.89 -13.27 -13.57
N VAL A 84 2.85 -12.99 -12.70
CA VAL A 84 4.03 -13.85 -12.49
C VAL A 84 3.70 -15.03 -11.57
N ASP A 85 4.22 -16.24 -11.91
CA ASP A 85 4.00 -17.47 -11.15
C ASP A 85 5.30 -18.01 -10.48
N SER A 86 6.47 -17.43 -10.78
CA SER A 86 7.75 -17.84 -10.20
C SER A 86 7.93 -17.30 -8.78
N LEU A 87 8.27 -18.16 -7.82
CA LEU A 87 8.51 -17.81 -6.42
C LEU A 87 9.53 -16.66 -6.27
N LEU A 88 10.61 -16.71 -7.04
CA LEU A 88 11.69 -15.71 -6.98
C LEU A 88 11.15 -14.33 -7.39
N TRP A 89 10.42 -14.25 -8.51
CA TRP A 89 9.87 -13.00 -8.98
C TRP A 89 8.75 -12.47 -8.09
N ILE A 90 7.88 -13.34 -7.55
CA ILE A 90 6.85 -12.97 -6.57
C ILE A 90 7.53 -12.34 -5.35
N SER A 91 8.58 -12.95 -4.80
CA SER A 91 9.31 -12.44 -3.64
C SER A 91 9.95 -11.07 -3.91
N ILE A 92 10.57 -10.89 -5.08
CA ILE A 92 11.15 -9.60 -5.49
C ILE A 92 10.05 -8.53 -5.59
N LEU A 93 8.93 -8.83 -6.23
CA LEU A 93 7.83 -7.88 -6.40
C LEU A 93 7.17 -7.52 -5.07
N VAL A 94 7.02 -8.47 -4.15
CA VAL A 94 6.54 -8.23 -2.79
C VAL A 94 7.46 -7.24 -2.06
N VAL A 95 8.78 -7.41 -2.17
CA VAL A 95 9.76 -6.47 -1.60
C VAL A 95 9.63 -5.10 -2.24
N VAL A 96 9.55 -5.01 -3.56
CA VAL A 96 9.40 -3.73 -4.28
C VAL A 96 8.14 -2.99 -3.85
N VAL A 97 7.00 -3.67 -3.78
CA VAL A 97 5.73 -3.07 -3.34
C VAL A 97 5.83 -2.62 -1.87
N GLY A 98 6.43 -3.44 -0.99
CA GLY A 98 6.65 -3.09 0.41
C GLY A 98 7.51 -1.83 0.59
N LEU A 99 8.64 -1.75 -0.13
CA LEU A 99 9.54 -0.59 -0.12
C LEU A 99 8.82 0.69 -0.58
N THR A 100 8.07 0.60 -1.67
CA THR A 100 7.43 1.77 -2.29
C THR A 100 6.21 2.28 -1.51
N CYS A 101 5.43 1.40 -0.88
CA CYS A 101 4.28 1.77 -0.06
C CYS A 101 4.65 2.31 1.33
N SER A 102 5.90 2.13 1.80
CA SER A 102 6.32 2.35 3.18
C SER A 102 6.07 3.77 3.71
N ASN A 103 6.34 4.81 2.91
CA ASN A 103 6.28 6.20 3.35
C ASN A 103 5.00 6.94 2.94
N VAL A 104 4.11 6.29 2.19
CA VAL A 104 2.90 6.92 1.64
C VAL A 104 1.98 7.44 2.72
N PHE A 105 1.78 6.66 3.78
CA PHE A 105 1.00 7.08 4.95
C PHE A 105 1.54 8.38 5.55
N SER A 106 2.84 8.43 5.84
CA SER A 106 3.50 9.59 6.46
C SER A 106 3.43 10.83 5.57
N ILE A 107 3.57 10.66 4.26
CA ILE A 107 3.47 11.76 3.30
C ILE A 107 2.04 12.32 3.30
N ILE A 108 1.02 11.47 3.16
CA ILE A 108 -0.39 11.91 3.14
C ILE A 108 -0.76 12.58 4.45
N PHE A 109 -0.33 12.02 5.58
CA PHE A 109 -0.58 12.57 6.90
C PHE A 109 0.06 13.95 7.06
N SER A 110 1.32 14.11 6.65
CA SER A 110 2.02 15.40 6.67
C SER A 110 1.32 16.46 5.81
N TYR A 111 0.86 16.08 4.61
CA TYR A 111 0.09 17.00 3.77
C TYR A 111 -1.26 17.40 4.40
N ALA A 112 -1.90 16.49 5.12
CA ALA A 112 -3.14 16.78 5.80
C ALA A 112 -2.95 17.82 6.90
N LEU A 113 -1.93 17.68 7.73
CA LEU A 113 -1.59 18.64 8.79
C LEU A 113 -1.21 20.02 8.24
N GLN A 114 -0.43 20.07 7.16
CA GLN A 114 -0.03 21.33 6.53
C GLN A 114 -1.21 22.09 5.89
N HIS A 115 -2.32 21.43 5.63
CA HIS A 115 -3.47 22.06 4.97
C HIS A 115 -4.28 22.99 5.87
N LEU A 116 -4.35 22.72 7.17
CA LEU A 116 -5.06 23.50 8.19
C LEU A 116 -4.27 23.44 9.52
N PRO A 117 -3.18 24.19 9.65
CA PRO A 117 -2.32 24.13 10.84
C PRO A 117 -3.03 24.53 12.14
N GLU A 118 -4.09 25.35 12.04
CA GLU A 118 -4.85 25.80 13.21
C GLU A 118 -5.75 24.70 13.83
N ARG A 119 -5.92 23.55 13.12
CA ARG A 119 -6.78 22.43 13.51
C ARG A 119 -6.05 21.10 13.53
N ASP A 120 -4.78 21.11 13.89
CA ASP A 120 -3.92 19.93 13.86
C ASP A 120 -4.49 18.73 14.62
N ASN A 121 -5.11 18.97 15.79
CA ASN A 121 -5.70 17.91 16.62
C ASN A 121 -6.91 17.25 15.91
N GLU A 122 -7.77 18.05 15.30
CA GLU A 122 -8.95 17.53 14.59
C GLU A 122 -8.56 16.76 13.34
N ILE A 123 -7.57 17.28 12.61
CA ILE A 123 -7.05 16.62 11.41
C ILE A 123 -6.33 15.32 11.78
N SER A 124 -5.51 15.33 12.82
CA SER A 124 -4.84 14.13 13.31
C SER A 124 -5.84 13.06 13.71
N ALA A 125 -6.89 13.42 14.46
CA ALA A 125 -7.94 12.51 14.84
C ALA A 125 -8.66 11.91 13.61
N LEU A 126 -8.99 12.76 12.63
CA LEU A 126 -9.62 12.32 11.39
C LEU A 126 -8.71 11.36 10.59
N MET A 127 -7.43 11.69 10.46
CA MET A 127 -6.47 10.85 9.74
C MET A 127 -6.25 9.50 10.45
N ILE A 128 -6.20 9.49 11.81
CA ILE A 128 -6.11 8.25 12.60
C ILE A 128 -7.37 7.40 12.42
N MET A 129 -8.55 7.99 12.32
CA MET A 129 -9.76 7.24 11.96
C MET A 129 -9.63 6.54 10.60
N GLY A 130 -8.87 7.11 9.65
CA GLY A 130 -8.58 6.48 8.36
C GLY A 130 -7.80 5.16 8.47
N VAL A 131 -7.12 4.90 9.61
CA VAL A 131 -6.44 3.62 9.87
C VAL A 131 -7.42 2.44 9.94
N SER A 132 -8.71 2.72 10.20
CA SER A 132 -9.78 1.70 10.10
C SER A 132 -9.95 1.12 8.69
N GLY A 133 -9.26 1.67 7.66
CA GLY A 133 -9.27 1.18 6.29
C GLY A 133 -8.94 -0.31 6.16
N GLY A 134 -8.05 -0.82 7.01
CA GLY A 134 -7.77 -2.25 7.07
C GLY A 134 -9.00 -3.10 7.43
N ALA A 135 -9.80 -2.62 8.38
CA ALA A 135 -11.03 -3.29 8.79
C ALA A 135 -12.18 -3.20 7.77
N LEU A 136 -12.12 -2.25 6.85
CA LEU A 136 -13.12 -2.07 5.80
C LEU A 136 -12.73 -2.79 4.50
N ILE A 137 -11.50 -2.60 4.04
CA ILE A 137 -11.03 -3.12 2.74
C ILE A 137 -10.84 -4.63 2.79
N THR A 138 -10.30 -5.17 3.90
CA THR A 138 -10.00 -6.61 4.00
C THR A 138 -11.26 -7.50 3.92
N PRO A 139 -12.37 -7.22 4.63
CA PRO A 139 -13.60 -7.99 4.45
C PRO A 139 -14.19 -7.87 3.04
N LEU A 140 -14.18 -6.68 2.44
CA LEU A 140 -14.63 -6.49 1.05
C LEU A 140 -13.80 -7.32 0.07
N MET A 141 -12.48 -7.33 0.27
CA MET A 141 -11.58 -8.17 -0.52
C MET A 141 -11.87 -9.66 -0.31
N GLY A 142 -12.18 -10.08 0.93
CA GLY A 142 -12.57 -11.44 1.25
C GLY A 142 -13.83 -11.85 0.48
N VAL A 143 -14.90 -11.08 0.57
CA VAL A 143 -16.17 -11.33 -0.14
C VAL A 143 -15.96 -11.42 -1.65
N LEU A 144 -15.18 -10.51 -2.24
CA LEU A 144 -14.85 -10.54 -3.67
C LEU A 144 -14.03 -11.77 -4.03
N SER A 145 -13.09 -12.15 -3.17
CA SER A 145 -12.24 -13.32 -3.37
C SER A 145 -13.04 -14.62 -3.33
N ASP A 146 -14.01 -14.71 -2.42
CA ASP A 146 -14.88 -15.89 -2.26
C ASP A 146 -15.91 -16.01 -3.39
N ALA A 147 -16.43 -14.88 -3.88
CA ALA A 147 -17.45 -14.86 -4.93
C ALA A 147 -16.87 -15.00 -6.35
N LEU A 148 -15.75 -14.36 -6.63
CA LEU A 148 -15.21 -14.19 -8.00
C LEU A 148 -13.75 -14.70 -8.15
N GLY A 149 -13.19 -15.27 -7.09
CA GLY A 149 -11.83 -15.78 -7.06
C GLY A 149 -10.79 -14.77 -6.57
N GLN A 150 -9.61 -15.26 -6.24
CA GLN A 150 -8.52 -14.49 -5.59
C GLN A 150 -8.09 -13.26 -6.39
N VAL A 151 -8.10 -13.33 -7.72
CA VAL A 151 -7.73 -12.21 -8.60
C VAL A 151 -8.70 -11.04 -8.43
N ALA A 152 -10.00 -11.31 -8.20
CA ALA A 152 -10.99 -10.25 -7.98
C ALA A 152 -10.74 -9.52 -6.64
N GLY A 153 -10.40 -10.24 -5.58
CA GLY A 153 -10.00 -9.64 -4.31
C GLY A 153 -8.75 -8.74 -4.46
N LEU A 154 -7.75 -9.21 -5.21
CA LEU A 154 -6.55 -8.42 -5.51
C LEU A 154 -6.83 -7.19 -6.39
N SER A 155 -7.81 -7.27 -7.30
CA SER A 155 -8.20 -6.13 -8.13
C SER A 155 -8.72 -4.94 -7.31
N LEU A 156 -9.34 -5.21 -6.15
CA LEU A 156 -9.74 -4.14 -5.21
C LEU A 156 -8.52 -3.38 -4.68
N LEU A 157 -7.43 -4.08 -4.33
CA LEU A 157 -6.19 -3.45 -3.88
C LEU A 157 -5.54 -2.64 -5.01
N LEU A 158 -5.62 -3.12 -6.26
CA LEU A 158 -5.15 -2.37 -7.41
C LEU A 158 -5.94 -1.06 -7.60
N LEU A 159 -7.26 -1.07 -7.43
CA LEU A 159 -8.08 0.15 -7.45
C LEU A 159 -7.66 1.13 -6.35
N CYS A 160 -7.37 0.64 -5.15
CA CYS A 160 -6.85 1.47 -4.06
C CYS A 160 -5.48 2.09 -4.42
N LEU A 161 -4.58 1.33 -5.04
CA LEU A 161 -3.28 1.82 -5.52
C LEU A 161 -3.44 2.88 -6.63
N LEU A 162 -4.34 2.67 -7.57
CA LEU A 162 -4.64 3.64 -8.62
C LEU A 162 -5.18 4.95 -8.07
N TYR A 163 -6.05 4.88 -7.05
CA TYR A 163 -6.52 6.06 -6.34
C TYR A 163 -5.37 6.83 -5.68
N LEU A 164 -4.44 6.14 -5.01
CA LEU A 164 -3.25 6.75 -4.41
C LEU A 164 -2.33 7.37 -5.46
N GLY A 165 -2.16 6.70 -6.60
CA GLY A 165 -1.47 7.26 -7.75
C GLY A 165 -2.13 8.56 -8.24
N TRP A 166 -3.47 8.57 -8.36
CA TRP A 166 -4.20 9.78 -8.73
C TRP A 166 -4.03 10.91 -7.72
N ILE A 167 -4.08 10.62 -6.41
CA ILE A 167 -3.80 11.62 -5.36
C ILE A 167 -2.40 12.20 -5.54
N SER A 168 -1.39 11.39 -5.82
CA SER A 168 0.00 11.84 -5.94
C SER A 168 0.15 12.94 -7.02
N PHE A 169 -0.55 12.79 -8.16
CA PHE A 169 -0.60 13.81 -9.20
C PHE A 169 -1.37 15.08 -8.79
N ARG A 170 -2.40 14.93 -7.97
CA ARG A 170 -3.19 16.07 -7.48
C ARG A 170 -2.41 16.92 -6.47
N LEU A 171 -1.59 16.29 -5.63
CA LEU A 171 -0.76 17.00 -4.64
C LEU A 171 0.30 17.88 -5.31
N GLN A 172 0.87 17.45 -6.43
CA GLN A 172 1.82 18.24 -7.21
C GLN A 172 1.20 19.51 -7.81
N LYS A 173 -0.04 19.43 -8.32
CA LYS A 173 -0.71 20.58 -8.97
C LYS A 173 -1.14 21.69 -8.00
N ARG A 174 -1.01 21.48 -6.70
CA ARG A 174 -1.41 22.46 -5.66
C ARG A 174 -0.25 23.34 -5.15
N LYS A 175 0.94 23.16 -5.70
CA LYS A 175 2.08 24.09 -5.58
C LYS A 175 2.07 25.05 -6.75
#